data_1918b2669d919821a755927fcd78a8d0
#
_entry.id   1918b2669d919821a755927fcd78a8d0
#
_cell.length_a   1.000
_cell.length_b   1.000
_cell.length_c   1.000
_cell.angle_alpha   90.00
_cell.angle_beta   90.00
_cell.angle_gamma   90.00
#
_symmetry.space_group_name_H-M   'P 1'
#
loop_
_entity.id
_entity.type
_entity.pdbx_description
1 polymer ?
#
loop_
_entity_poly.entity_id
_entity_poly.type
_entity_poly.pdbx_seq_one_letter_code
_entity_poly.pdbx_strand_id
1 'polypeptide(L)'
;MPMTAINPDVDAELVERYLAGDTAAFDEIMVRYERQIYRICYRFVENREDAMDLAQEVFIKAFEHLATFRRESSLKTWLYRIAMNHCINHVKKHSQEFVEVTEYTGSVHSRVQDQLEEREQREHFRRLVKLLPPKQKAILEMRINEQLSYEEIAKISGRSISTIKASVFFALEKLRKLVKDPDLNKNRS
;
A
#
# COMPACT_ATOMS: atom_id res chain seq x y z
N MET A 1 1.56 -21.98 0.81
CA MET A 1 1.95 -21.85 -0.58
C MET A 1 3.12 -20.88 -0.62
N PRO A 2 4.30 -21.28 -1.18
CA PRO A 2 5.43 -20.37 -1.30
C PRO A 2 5.02 -19.17 -2.17
N MET A 3 5.42 -17.97 -1.76
CA MET A 3 5.28 -16.76 -2.57
C MET A 3 6.07 -16.99 -3.85
N THR A 4 5.37 -17.09 -4.99
CA THR A 4 6.03 -17.16 -6.29
C THR A 4 6.87 -15.90 -6.44
N ALA A 5 8.19 -16.04 -6.49
CA ALA A 5 9.09 -14.92 -6.70
C ALA A 5 8.69 -14.26 -8.03
N ILE A 6 8.45 -12.95 -7.99
CA ILE A 6 8.15 -12.19 -9.21
C ILE A 6 9.41 -12.18 -10.06
N ASN A 7 9.37 -12.90 -11.19
CA ASN A 7 10.48 -12.96 -12.15
C ASN A 7 10.32 -11.81 -13.16
N PRO A 8 11.29 -10.87 -13.24
CA PRO A 8 11.23 -9.75 -14.18
C PRO A 8 11.19 -10.16 -15.65
N ASP A 9 11.78 -11.30 -16.01
CA ASP A 9 11.80 -11.79 -17.39
C ASP A 9 10.40 -12.22 -17.85
N VAL A 10 9.63 -12.86 -16.96
CA VAL A 10 8.24 -13.23 -17.24
C VAL A 10 7.35 -11.98 -17.36
N ASP A 11 7.58 -10.97 -16.55
CA ASP A 11 6.85 -9.71 -16.64
C ASP A 11 7.10 -8.99 -17.98
N ALA A 12 8.35 -9.02 -18.45
CA ALA A 12 8.69 -8.43 -19.74
C ALA A 12 8.01 -9.17 -20.91
N GLU A 13 8.02 -10.51 -20.87
CA GLU A 13 7.33 -11.36 -21.83
C GLU A 13 5.82 -11.09 -21.87
N LEU A 14 5.15 -11.02 -20.72
CA LEU A 14 3.72 -10.75 -20.62
C LEU A 14 3.37 -9.37 -21.21
N VAL A 15 4.17 -8.36 -20.92
CA VAL A 15 3.99 -7.03 -21.52
C VAL A 15 4.17 -7.07 -23.03
N GLU A 16 5.14 -7.81 -23.56
CA GLU A 16 5.35 -7.96 -25.01
C GLU A 16 4.19 -8.65 -25.70
N ARG A 17 3.69 -9.74 -25.13
CA ARG A 17 2.53 -10.46 -25.62
C ARG A 17 1.30 -9.54 -25.67
N TYR A 18 1.06 -8.78 -24.60
CA TYR A 18 -0.04 -7.82 -24.56
C TYR A 18 0.08 -6.75 -25.65
N LEU A 19 1.27 -6.17 -25.84
CA LEU A 19 1.52 -5.16 -26.87
C LEU A 19 1.41 -5.73 -28.29
N ALA A 20 1.63 -7.04 -28.45
CA ALA A 20 1.41 -7.75 -29.72
C ALA A 20 -0.08 -8.11 -29.98
N GLY A 21 -0.99 -7.75 -29.05
CA GLY A 21 -2.43 -7.96 -29.20
C GLY A 21 -2.98 -9.17 -28.41
N ASP A 22 -2.16 -9.90 -27.69
CA ASP A 22 -2.60 -10.99 -26.79
C ASP A 22 -3.14 -10.38 -25.48
N THR A 23 -4.43 -10.09 -25.45
CA THR A 23 -5.11 -9.53 -24.27
C THR A 23 -5.11 -10.49 -23.08
N ALA A 24 -5.02 -11.82 -23.29
CA ALA A 24 -4.97 -12.81 -22.23
C ALA A 24 -3.66 -12.68 -21.39
N ALA A 25 -2.60 -12.11 -21.94
CA ALA A 25 -1.40 -11.80 -21.18
C ALA A 25 -1.66 -10.83 -20.02
N PHE A 26 -2.67 -9.96 -20.12
CA PHE A 26 -3.06 -9.09 -19.01
C PHE A 26 -3.72 -9.86 -17.88
N ASP A 27 -4.51 -10.87 -18.16
CA ASP A 27 -5.11 -11.73 -17.14
C ASP A 27 -4.02 -12.46 -16.35
N GLU A 28 -2.96 -12.89 -17.01
CA GLU A 28 -1.79 -13.48 -16.34
C GLU A 28 -1.08 -12.44 -15.45
N ILE A 29 -0.94 -11.19 -15.88
CA ILE A 29 -0.42 -10.08 -15.06
C ILE A 29 -1.32 -9.87 -13.85
N MET A 30 -2.64 -9.83 -14.01
CA MET A 30 -3.59 -9.69 -12.91
C MET A 30 -3.40 -10.80 -11.87
N VAL A 31 -3.41 -12.07 -12.28
CA VAL A 31 -3.23 -13.23 -11.38
C VAL A 31 -1.91 -13.15 -10.60
N ARG A 32 -0.84 -12.67 -11.22
CA ARG A 32 0.48 -12.51 -10.56
C ARG A 32 0.48 -11.44 -9.49
N TYR A 33 -0.26 -10.35 -9.69
CA TYR A 33 -0.17 -9.15 -8.87
C TYR A 33 -1.41 -8.91 -7.99
N GLU A 34 -2.54 -9.62 -8.18
CA GLU A 34 -3.79 -9.40 -7.47
C GLU A 34 -3.61 -9.37 -5.94
N ARG A 35 -2.88 -10.35 -5.41
CA ARG A 35 -2.65 -10.48 -3.97
C ARG A 35 -1.82 -9.32 -3.40
N GLN A 36 -0.82 -8.85 -4.15
CA GLN A 36 0.04 -7.75 -3.73
C GLN A 36 -0.73 -6.41 -3.78
N ILE A 37 -1.44 -6.17 -4.88
CA ILE A 37 -2.24 -4.95 -5.07
C ILE A 37 -3.36 -4.90 -4.03
N TYR A 38 -4.10 -6.00 -3.83
CA TYR A 38 -5.11 -6.10 -2.78
C TYR A 38 -4.54 -5.76 -1.39
N ARG A 39 -3.37 -6.33 -1.01
CA ARG A 39 -2.74 -6.04 0.28
C ARG A 39 -2.39 -4.56 0.44
N ILE A 40 -1.90 -3.92 -0.62
CA ILE A 40 -1.62 -2.48 -0.62
C ILE A 40 -2.93 -1.73 -0.34
N CYS A 41 -3.98 -1.99 -1.11
CA CYS A 41 -5.27 -1.32 -0.95
C CYS A 41 -5.85 -1.55 0.46
N TYR A 42 -5.86 -2.79 0.94
CA TYR A 42 -6.38 -3.14 2.27
C TYR A 42 -5.70 -2.38 3.41
N ARG A 43 -4.39 -2.15 3.34
CA ARG A 43 -3.67 -1.37 4.35
C ARG A 43 -4.06 0.11 4.38
N PHE A 44 -4.64 0.63 3.31
CA PHE A 44 -5.11 2.01 3.27
C PHE A 44 -6.52 2.16 3.80
N VAL A 45 -7.44 1.28 3.40
CA VAL A 45 -8.86 1.40 3.73
C VAL A 45 -9.31 0.51 4.89
N GLU A 46 -8.58 -0.59 5.16
CA GLU A 46 -8.83 -1.54 6.23
C GLU A 46 -10.25 -2.17 6.21
N ASN A 47 -10.96 -2.00 5.12
CA ASN A 47 -12.21 -2.65 4.79
C ASN A 47 -11.98 -3.59 3.62
N ARG A 48 -12.55 -4.80 3.68
CA ARG A 48 -12.32 -5.83 2.68
C ARG A 48 -12.97 -5.49 1.34
N GLU A 49 -14.20 -4.99 1.37
CA GLU A 49 -14.98 -4.65 0.19
C GLU A 49 -14.34 -3.45 -0.52
N ASP A 50 -14.07 -2.36 0.20
CA ASP A 50 -13.38 -1.19 -0.34
C ASP A 50 -12.00 -1.53 -0.90
N ALA A 51 -11.27 -2.45 -0.25
CA ALA A 51 -9.95 -2.89 -0.73
C ALA A 51 -10.04 -3.70 -2.02
N MET A 52 -11.09 -4.51 -2.18
CA MET A 52 -11.34 -5.26 -3.42
C MET A 52 -11.71 -4.30 -4.56
N ASP A 53 -12.59 -3.35 -4.30
CA ASP A 53 -13.00 -2.36 -5.30
C ASP A 53 -11.83 -1.49 -5.75
N LEU A 54 -11.03 -0.99 -4.80
CA LEU A 54 -9.81 -0.25 -5.11
C LEU A 54 -8.80 -1.06 -5.91
N ALA A 55 -8.63 -2.35 -5.59
CA ALA A 55 -7.73 -3.21 -6.34
C ALA A 55 -8.22 -3.43 -7.78
N GLN A 56 -9.52 -3.60 -7.99
CA GLN A 56 -10.11 -3.69 -9.31
C GLN A 56 -9.91 -2.40 -10.10
N GLU A 57 -10.16 -1.23 -9.51
CA GLU A 57 -9.93 0.07 -10.16
C GLU A 57 -8.45 0.27 -10.54
N VAL A 58 -7.51 -0.22 -9.71
CA VAL A 58 -6.08 -0.22 -10.04
C VAL A 58 -5.80 -1.05 -11.29
N PHE A 59 -6.39 -2.25 -11.42
CA PHE A 59 -6.19 -3.09 -12.59
C PHE A 59 -6.89 -2.53 -13.84
N ILE A 60 -8.05 -1.90 -13.70
CA ILE A 60 -8.70 -1.19 -14.83
C ILE A 60 -7.76 -0.10 -15.35
N LYS A 61 -7.21 0.74 -14.46
CA LYS A 61 -6.23 1.78 -14.84
C LYS A 61 -4.96 1.19 -15.44
N ALA A 62 -4.49 0.06 -14.89
CA ALA A 62 -3.34 -0.63 -15.45
C ALA A 62 -3.62 -1.13 -16.87
N PHE A 63 -4.77 -1.72 -17.11
CA PHE A 63 -5.18 -2.17 -18.44
C PHE A 63 -5.23 -1.01 -19.44
N GLU A 64 -5.88 0.10 -19.07
CA GLU A 64 -6.01 1.30 -19.92
C GLU A 64 -4.66 1.90 -20.31
N HIS A 65 -3.65 1.78 -19.42
CA HIS A 65 -2.37 2.47 -19.60
C HIS A 65 -1.20 1.53 -19.93
N LEU A 66 -1.38 0.21 -19.95
CA LEU A 66 -0.28 -0.73 -20.20
C LEU A 66 0.36 -0.54 -21.57
N ALA A 67 -0.43 -0.17 -22.59
CA ALA A 67 0.08 0.15 -23.91
C ALA A 67 1.05 1.34 -23.94
N THR A 68 0.98 2.23 -22.94
CA THR A 68 1.88 3.38 -22.79
C THR A 68 3.06 3.14 -21.84
N PHE A 69 3.17 1.92 -21.33
CA PHE A 69 4.26 1.56 -20.40
C PHE A 69 5.62 1.56 -21.09
N ARG A 70 6.48 2.53 -20.77
CA ARG A 70 7.78 2.76 -21.44
C ARG A 70 8.91 1.86 -21.00
N ARG A 71 8.68 0.92 -20.07
CA ARG A 71 9.71 0.02 -19.50
C ARG A 71 10.90 0.74 -18.83
N GLU A 72 10.73 2.00 -18.43
CA GLU A 72 11.73 2.76 -17.66
C GLU A 72 11.87 2.26 -16.21
N SER A 73 10.97 1.38 -15.80
CA SER A 73 10.98 0.68 -14.50
C SER A 73 10.42 -0.72 -14.68
N SER A 74 10.55 -1.58 -13.65
CA SER A 74 9.88 -2.89 -13.66
C SER A 74 8.36 -2.73 -13.71
N LEU A 75 7.64 -3.74 -14.26
CA LEU A 75 6.18 -3.79 -14.24
C LEU A 75 5.63 -3.68 -12.81
N LYS A 76 6.27 -4.35 -11.85
CA LYS A 76 5.96 -4.24 -10.41
C LYS A 76 5.99 -2.79 -9.94
N THR A 77 7.08 -2.06 -10.22
CA THR A 77 7.24 -0.66 -9.83
C THR A 77 6.14 0.22 -10.43
N TRP A 78 5.79 -0.03 -11.69
CA TRP A 78 4.76 0.71 -12.39
C TRP A 78 3.36 0.43 -11.82
N LEU A 79 2.99 -0.84 -11.60
CA LEU A 79 1.72 -1.22 -10.95
C LEU A 79 1.60 -0.64 -9.53
N TYR A 80 2.68 -0.69 -8.76
CA TYR A 80 2.70 -0.12 -7.41
C TYR A 80 2.51 1.39 -7.42
N ARG A 81 3.05 2.11 -8.43
CA ARG A 81 2.81 3.54 -8.62
C ARG A 81 1.32 3.84 -8.84
N ILE A 82 0.65 3.06 -9.69
CA ILE A 82 -0.79 3.20 -9.92
C ILE A 82 -1.56 2.95 -8.62
N ALA A 83 -1.29 1.83 -7.94
CA ALA A 83 -1.96 1.45 -6.70
C ALA A 83 -1.79 2.52 -5.61
N MET A 84 -0.56 2.97 -5.36
CA MET A 84 -0.27 3.96 -4.32
C MET A 84 -0.93 5.30 -4.59
N ASN A 85 -0.88 5.79 -5.83
CA ASN A 85 -1.53 7.03 -6.21
C ASN A 85 -3.05 6.93 -6.03
N HIS A 86 -3.63 5.79 -6.41
CA HIS A 86 -5.06 5.55 -6.29
C HIS A 86 -5.50 5.50 -4.83
N CYS A 87 -4.81 4.74 -3.99
CA CYS A 87 -5.07 4.69 -2.55
C CYS A 87 -4.92 6.05 -1.85
N ILE A 88 -3.86 6.82 -2.17
CA ILE A 88 -3.66 8.15 -1.60
C ILE A 88 -4.82 9.09 -1.98
N ASN A 89 -5.29 9.04 -3.22
CA ASN A 89 -6.39 9.88 -3.69
C ASN A 89 -7.71 9.46 -3.04
N HIS A 90 -7.97 8.17 -2.91
CA HIS A 90 -9.15 7.63 -2.23
C HIS A 90 -9.19 8.12 -0.77
N VAL A 91 -8.13 7.92 0.01
CA VAL A 91 -8.07 8.36 1.41
C VAL A 91 -8.24 9.87 1.54
N LYS A 92 -7.68 10.67 0.62
CA LYS A 92 -7.87 12.12 0.64
C LYS A 92 -9.32 12.53 0.39
N LYS A 93 -9.99 11.87 -0.56
CA LYS A 93 -11.40 12.16 -0.87
C LYS A 93 -12.29 11.85 0.32
N HIS A 94 -12.10 10.68 0.92
CA HIS A 94 -12.91 10.25 2.07
C HIS A 94 -12.53 10.98 3.38
N SER A 95 -11.29 11.43 3.57
CA SER A 95 -10.94 12.25 4.74
C SER A 95 -11.54 13.66 4.74
N GLN A 96 -12.05 14.12 3.61
CA GLN A 96 -12.82 15.37 3.52
C GLN A 96 -14.32 15.16 3.81
N GLU A 97 -14.82 13.94 3.68
CA GLU A 97 -16.23 13.59 3.90
C GLU A 97 -16.52 13.09 5.33
N PHE A 98 -15.51 12.66 6.08
CA PHE A 98 -15.66 12.07 7.42
C PHE A 98 -15.00 12.92 8.52
N VAL A 99 -15.78 13.81 9.11
CA VAL A 99 -15.65 14.23 10.51
C VAL A 99 -16.70 13.44 11.31
N GLU A 100 -16.55 12.14 11.35
CA GLU A 100 -17.22 11.30 12.34
C GLU A 100 -16.33 10.09 12.66
N VAL A 101 -15.90 10.04 13.92
CA VAL A 101 -15.11 8.93 14.47
C VAL A 101 -16.06 7.77 14.71
N THR A 102 -16.08 6.78 13.84
CA THR A 102 -16.68 5.50 14.17
C THR A 102 -15.69 4.66 14.97
N GLU A 103 -16.05 4.39 16.22
CA GLU A 103 -15.39 3.37 17.04
C GLU A 103 -15.53 2.00 16.35
N TYR A 104 -14.41 1.49 15.86
CA TYR A 104 -14.38 0.15 15.30
C TYR A 104 -14.24 -0.89 16.41
N THR A 105 -15.32 -1.56 16.72
CA THR A 105 -15.35 -2.76 17.57
C THR A 105 -14.99 -3.99 16.75
N GLY A 106 -13.71 -4.27 16.64
CA GLY A 106 -13.22 -5.52 16.06
C GLY A 106 -13.36 -6.65 17.07
N SER A 107 -14.25 -7.62 16.83
CA SER A 107 -14.38 -8.82 17.65
C SER A 107 -13.19 -9.75 17.43
N VAL A 108 -12.52 -10.14 18.51
CA VAL A 108 -11.39 -11.07 18.51
C VAL A 108 -11.81 -12.37 19.15
N HIS A 109 -11.63 -13.49 18.43
CA HIS A 109 -11.66 -14.80 19.04
C HIS A 109 -10.27 -15.25 19.48
N SER A 110 -10.23 -15.65 20.73
CA SER A 110 -9.11 -16.06 21.58
C SER A 110 -8.24 -17.20 21.01
N ARG A 111 -6.91 -17.06 21.16
CA ARG A 111 -5.99 -18.13 21.59
C ARG A 111 -4.63 -17.60 22.02
N VAL A 112 -4.24 -17.92 23.28
CA VAL A 112 -2.90 -17.89 23.89
C VAL A 112 -2.32 -16.49 24.22
N GLN A 113 -1.95 -16.32 25.49
CA GLN A 113 -1.57 -15.07 26.15
C GLN A 113 -0.42 -14.31 25.45
N ASP A 114 0.64 -14.98 25.02
CA ASP A 114 1.77 -14.34 24.32
C ASP A 114 1.41 -13.81 22.92
N GLN A 115 0.49 -14.51 22.23
CA GLN A 115 -0.02 -14.06 20.93
C GLN A 115 -1.01 -12.88 21.07
N LEU A 116 -1.60 -12.69 22.24
CA LEU A 116 -2.53 -11.60 22.52
C LEU A 116 -1.77 -10.28 22.66
N GLU A 117 -0.69 -10.26 23.43
CA GLU A 117 0.15 -9.07 23.61
C GLU A 117 0.77 -8.62 22.27
N GLU A 118 1.30 -9.55 21.48
CA GLU A 118 1.79 -9.23 20.13
C GLU A 118 0.71 -8.69 19.20
N ARG A 119 -0.50 -9.22 19.29
CA ARG A 119 -1.66 -8.72 18.49
C ARG A 119 -2.06 -7.33 18.93
N GLU A 120 -2.19 -7.09 20.23
CA GLU A 120 -2.53 -5.77 20.76
C GLU A 120 -1.47 -4.73 20.41
N GLN A 121 -0.19 -5.08 20.50
CA GLN A 121 0.90 -4.21 20.08
C GLN A 121 0.84 -3.90 18.56
N ARG A 122 0.55 -4.91 17.73
CA ARG A 122 0.40 -4.71 16.27
C ARG A 122 -0.81 -3.84 15.93
N GLU A 123 -1.93 -4.04 16.62
CA GLU A 123 -3.14 -3.22 16.43
C GLU A 123 -2.93 -1.79 16.93
N HIS A 124 -2.26 -1.64 18.06
CA HIS A 124 -1.87 -0.32 18.56
C HIS A 124 -0.97 0.41 17.54
N PHE A 125 0.05 -0.27 17.04
CA PHE A 125 0.93 0.30 16.01
C PHE A 125 0.16 0.68 14.73
N ARG A 126 -0.77 -0.15 14.28
CA ARG A 126 -1.62 0.17 13.12
C ARG A 126 -2.43 1.45 13.35
N ARG A 127 -3.04 1.61 14.54
CA ARG A 127 -3.77 2.84 14.89
C ARG A 127 -2.87 4.07 14.80
N LEU A 128 -1.64 3.99 15.29
CA LEU A 128 -0.69 5.09 15.20
C LEU A 128 -0.30 5.42 13.76
N VAL A 129 -0.13 4.40 12.91
CA VAL A 129 0.18 4.59 11.47
C VAL A 129 -0.94 5.33 10.74
N LYS A 130 -2.21 5.17 11.15
CA LYS A 130 -3.35 5.93 10.59
C LYS A 130 -3.22 7.44 10.78
N LEU A 131 -2.56 7.86 11.84
CA LEU A 131 -2.35 9.28 12.16
C LEU A 131 -1.24 9.95 11.33
N LEU A 132 -0.56 9.18 10.50
CA LEU A 132 0.41 9.72 9.56
C LEU A 132 -0.30 10.38 8.36
N PRO A 133 0.27 11.47 7.82
CA PRO A 133 -0.20 11.99 6.53
C PRO A 133 -0.19 10.91 5.46
N PRO A 134 -1.19 10.85 4.55
CA PRO A 134 -1.35 9.74 3.58
C PRO A 134 -0.07 9.42 2.79
N LYS A 135 0.70 10.44 2.38
CA LYS A 135 1.96 10.25 1.66
C LYS A 135 3.06 9.63 2.53
N GLN A 136 3.12 9.98 3.82
CA GLN A 136 4.09 9.37 4.75
C GLN A 136 3.70 7.94 5.07
N LYS A 137 2.41 7.67 5.31
CA LYS A 137 1.87 6.31 5.49
C LYS A 137 2.25 5.45 4.28
N ALA A 138 2.01 5.93 3.06
CA ALA A 138 2.35 5.22 1.82
C ALA A 138 3.83 4.81 1.74
N ILE A 139 4.73 5.75 2.01
CA ILE A 139 6.18 5.52 1.97
C ILE A 139 6.60 4.51 3.05
N LEU A 140 6.05 4.63 4.26
CA LEU A 140 6.35 3.73 5.36
C LEU A 140 5.85 2.31 5.08
N GLU A 141 4.65 2.16 4.53
CA GLU A 141 4.08 0.88 4.11
C GLU A 141 4.95 0.18 3.06
N MET A 142 5.37 0.92 2.03
CA MET A 142 6.29 0.39 1.02
C MET A 142 7.61 -0.08 1.63
N ARG A 143 8.16 0.66 2.59
CA ARG A 143 9.45 0.34 3.22
C ARG A 143 9.37 -0.86 4.14
N ILE A 144 8.35 -0.92 5.02
CA ILE A 144 8.25 -1.92 6.09
C ILE A 144 7.60 -3.20 5.57
N ASN A 145 6.46 -3.09 4.90
CA ASN A 145 5.63 -4.24 4.57
C ASN A 145 5.95 -4.84 3.21
N GLU A 146 6.31 -4.01 2.22
CA GLU A 146 6.72 -4.48 0.91
C GLU A 146 8.26 -4.62 0.79
N GLN A 147 9.00 -4.22 1.83
CA GLN A 147 10.46 -4.31 1.93
C GLN A 147 11.22 -3.66 0.76
N LEU A 148 10.60 -2.65 0.13
CA LEU A 148 11.21 -1.97 -1.00
C LEU A 148 12.42 -1.13 -0.56
N SER A 149 13.42 -1.04 -1.42
CA SER A 149 14.57 -0.15 -1.25
C SER A 149 14.16 1.32 -1.36
N TYR A 150 14.98 2.22 -0.86
CA TYR A 150 14.73 3.67 -1.01
C TYR A 150 14.70 4.09 -2.48
N GLU A 151 15.50 3.44 -3.30
CA GLU A 151 15.60 3.64 -4.75
C GLU A 151 14.29 3.23 -5.45
N GLU A 152 13.73 2.08 -5.10
CA GLU A 152 12.45 1.61 -5.63
C GLU A 152 11.30 2.55 -5.21
N ILE A 153 11.26 2.93 -3.92
CA ILE A 153 10.23 3.86 -3.41
C ILE A 153 10.36 5.22 -4.10
N ALA A 154 11.58 5.70 -4.35
CA ALA A 154 11.83 6.93 -5.09
C ALA A 154 11.26 6.86 -6.52
N LYS A 155 11.50 5.74 -7.23
CA LYS A 155 10.93 5.48 -8.56
C LYS A 155 9.41 5.40 -8.55
N ILE A 156 8.82 4.71 -7.56
CA ILE A 156 7.36 4.58 -7.42
C ILE A 156 6.71 5.95 -7.15
N SER A 157 7.29 6.73 -6.23
CA SER A 157 6.70 8.01 -5.78
C SER A 157 7.06 9.21 -6.65
N GLY A 158 7.99 9.07 -7.59
CA GLY A 158 8.51 10.16 -8.41
C GLY A 158 9.29 11.22 -7.60
N ARG A 159 9.97 10.81 -6.50
CA ARG A 159 10.69 11.68 -5.58
C ARG A 159 12.17 11.31 -5.50
N SER A 160 13.00 12.24 -5.00
CA SER A 160 14.40 11.93 -4.75
C SER A 160 14.58 10.96 -3.58
N ILE A 161 15.66 10.16 -3.61
CA ILE A 161 16.00 9.21 -2.53
C ILE A 161 16.15 9.94 -1.19
N SER A 162 16.73 11.14 -1.18
CA SER A 162 16.87 11.97 0.02
C SER A 162 15.51 12.36 0.61
N THR A 163 14.54 12.72 -0.25
CA THR A 163 13.16 13.01 0.17
C THR A 163 12.49 11.78 0.79
N ILE A 164 12.72 10.58 0.23
CA ILE A 164 12.15 9.35 0.78
C ILE A 164 12.77 9.02 2.14
N LYS A 165 14.10 9.09 2.26
CA LYS A 165 14.79 8.88 3.56
C LYS A 165 14.28 9.85 4.62
N ALA A 166 14.15 11.14 4.30
CA ALA A 166 13.59 12.14 5.20
C ALA A 166 12.13 11.82 5.58
N SER A 167 11.30 11.41 4.62
CA SER A 167 9.90 11.04 4.88
C SER A 167 9.78 9.85 5.84
N VAL A 168 10.60 8.81 5.67
CA VAL A 168 10.66 7.67 6.59
C VAL A 168 11.11 8.11 7.98
N PHE A 169 12.17 8.92 8.06
CA PHE A 169 12.67 9.45 9.33
C PHE A 169 11.59 10.22 10.08
N PHE A 170 10.92 11.18 9.44
CA PHE A 170 9.88 11.97 10.09
C PHE A 170 8.63 11.14 10.44
N ALA A 171 8.28 10.13 9.63
CA ALA A 171 7.20 9.22 9.97
C ALA A 171 7.52 8.43 11.25
N LEU A 172 8.73 7.85 11.34
CA LEU A 172 9.18 7.11 12.53
C LEU A 172 9.29 8.00 13.77
N GLU A 173 9.83 9.22 13.63
CA GLU A 173 9.89 10.19 14.74
C GLU A 173 8.49 10.57 15.25
N LYS A 174 7.52 10.75 14.32
CA LYS A 174 6.14 11.02 14.73
C LYS A 174 5.53 9.85 15.48
N LEU A 175 5.70 8.62 14.97
CA LEU A 175 5.21 7.41 15.63
C LEU A 175 5.85 7.25 17.01
N ARG A 176 7.16 7.48 17.13
CA ARG A 176 7.88 7.42 18.42
C ARG A 176 7.33 8.41 19.45
N LYS A 177 6.99 9.62 19.04
CA LYS A 177 6.36 10.62 19.91
C LYS A 177 4.98 10.16 20.35
N LEU A 178 4.15 9.62 19.43
CA LEU A 178 2.81 9.12 19.75
C LEU A 178 2.82 7.91 20.69
N VAL A 179 3.84 7.05 20.59
CA VAL A 179 4.02 5.93 21.54
C VAL A 179 4.40 6.41 22.93
N LYS A 180 5.24 7.46 23.02
CA LYS A 180 5.71 7.99 24.31
C LYS A 180 4.67 8.84 25.04
N ASP A 181 3.82 9.52 24.30
CA ASP A 181 2.81 10.43 24.82
C ASP A 181 1.44 10.15 24.15
N PRO A 182 0.66 9.21 24.73
CA PRO A 182 -0.66 8.86 24.21
C PRO A 182 -1.67 10.02 24.23
N ASP A 183 -1.46 11.05 25.06
CA ASP A 183 -2.38 12.20 25.19
C ASP A 183 -2.23 13.19 24.03
N LEU A 184 -1.15 13.16 23.25
CA LEU A 184 -1.04 13.90 22.00
C LEU A 184 -2.09 13.49 20.95
N ASN A 185 -2.75 12.36 21.16
CA ASN A 185 -3.80 11.85 20.28
C ASN A 185 -5.20 12.41 20.62
N LYS A 186 -5.43 12.86 21.88
CA LYS A 186 -6.75 13.33 22.35
C LYS A 186 -7.09 14.76 21.90
N ASN A 187 -6.10 15.56 21.51
CA ASN A 187 -6.28 16.98 21.16
C ASN A 187 -6.56 17.26 19.67
N ARG A 188 -6.99 16.27 18.89
CA ARG A 188 -7.37 16.42 17.47
C ARG A 188 -8.77 15.90 17.15
N SER A 189 -9.63 15.88 18.17
CA SER A 189 -11.09 15.72 18.01
C SER A 189 -11.75 17.05 17.82
#